data_34b751db19f1d4b646fc32b157ce3677
#
_entry.id   34b751db19f1d4b646fc32b157ce3677
#
_cell.length_a   1.000
_cell.length_b   1.000
_cell.length_c   1.000
_cell.angle_alpha   90.00
_cell.angle_beta   90.00
_cell.angle_gamma   90.00
#
_symmetry.space_group_name_H-M   'P 1'
#
loop_
_entity.id
_entity.type
_entity.pdbx_description
1 polymer ?
#
loop_
_entity_poly.entity_id
_entity_poly.type
_entity_poly.pdbx_seq_one_letter_code
_entity_poly.pdbx_strand_id
1 'polypeptide(L)'
;MKPLEITVQAAGTAEELCSNIRSALSRGLPELALAPIKHDGNIVLVASGWSMPDYIDEIKAHRRAGRPIVAVKAAHDFLVENGVNPDLWINLDPRDRTNGIQRLNDHTVYMPASRCPPSTFDYLQGRKVLLWHSWAEGPEMTAIGGGKLAVGGGTTSGLRAVNIGYLLGFRNFTLYGYDSCNRADGVKRFTGDKAGVSIDVFVGGPTGRKFNCNMAMAQQANEFQKLFDVMGDITVDARGPGLIAEIMRVRNERKAA
;
A
#
# COMPACT_ATOMS: atom_id res chain seq x y z
N MET A 1 17.26 -11.57 -23.40
CA MET A 1 15.85 -11.90 -23.10
C MET A 1 15.05 -10.61 -23.13
N LYS A 2 13.90 -10.55 -23.82
CA LYS A 2 13.01 -9.39 -23.73
C LYS A 2 12.38 -9.36 -22.34
N PRO A 3 12.22 -8.17 -21.72
CA PRO A 3 11.49 -8.06 -20.46
C PRO A 3 10.07 -8.60 -20.64
N LEU A 4 9.57 -9.35 -19.66
CA LEU A 4 8.18 -9.76 -19.62
C LEU A 4 7.32 -8.55 -19.27
N GLU A 5 6.50 -8.09 -20.20
CA GLU A 5 5.49 -7.08 -19.94
C GLU A 5 4.28 -7.74 -19.28
N ILE A 6 4.04 -7.40 -18.03
CA ILE A 6 2.90 -7.90 -17.26
C ILE A 6 1.86 -6.77 -17.19
N THR A 7 0.71 -6.98 -17.81
CA THR A 7 -0.43 -6.08 -17.67
C THR A 7 -1.40 -6.64 -16.65
N VAL A 8 -1.63 -5.92 -15.55
CA VAL A 8 -2.67 -6.24 -14.57
C VAL A 8 -3.88 -5.38 -14.90
N GLN A 9 -5.01 -6.04 -15.19
CA GLN A 9 -6.27 -5.33 -15.41
C GLN A 9 -6.70 -4.58 -14.15
N ALA A 10 -7.15 -3.33 -14.33
CA ALA A 10 -7.80 -2.57 -13.27
C ALA A 10 -9.06 -3.30 -12.78
N ALA A 11 -9.29 -3.28 -11.48
CA ALA A 11 -10.54 -3.77 -10.93
C ALA A 11 -11.64 -2.73 -11.21
N GLY A 12 -12.57 -3.04 -12.08
CA GLY A 12 -13.66 -2.16 -12.53
C GLY A 12 -13.43 -1.56 -13.92
N THR A 13 -14.53 -1.14 -14.56
CA THR A 13 -14.50 -0.47 -15.85
C THR A 13 -14.11 1.01 -15.68
N ALA A 14 -13.61 1.65 -16.74
CA ALA A 14 -13.31 3.08 -16.73
C ALA A 14 -14.53 3.92 -16.35
N GLU A 15 -15.72 3.52 -16.81
CA GLU A 15 -16.98 4.20 -16.50
C GLU A 15 -17.32 4.12 -15.01
N GLU A 16 -17.23 2.92 -14.41
CA GLU A 16 -17.43 2.73 -12.96
C GLU A 16 -16.45 3.56 -12.15
N LEU A 17 -15.16 3.56 -12.51
CA LEU A 17 -14.15 4.32 -11.83
C LEU A 17 -14.38 5.83 -11.92
N CYS A 18 -14.76 6.34 -13.09
CA CYS A 18 -15.14 7.75 -13.26
C CYS A 18 -16.40 8.11 -12.47
N SER A 19 -17.39 7.21 -12.40
CA SER A 19 -18.59 7.40 -11.58
C SER A 19 -18.26 7.49 -10.11
N ASN A 20 -17.41 6.58 -9.59
CA ASN A 20 -16.94 6.59 -8.21
C ASN A 20 -16.18 7.89 -7.88
N ILE A 21 -15.30 8.34 -8.78
CA ILE A 21 -14.53 9.59 -8.60
C ILE A 21 -15.48 10.78 -8.48
N ARG A 22 -16.46 10.92 -9.40
CA ARG A 22 -17.45 12.00 -9.33
C ARG A 22 -18.28 11.96 -8.04
N SER A 23 -18.70 10.77 -7.61
CA SER A 23 -19.42 10.58 -6.35
C SER A 23 -18.55 10.98 -5.14
N ALA A 24 -17.27 10.61 -5.12
CA ALA A 24 -16.36 10.99 -4.03
C ALA A 24 -16.16 12.51 -3.97
N LEU A 25 -15.96 13.15 -5.12
CA LEU A 25 -15.76 14.61 -5.22
C LEU A 25 -17.00 15.40 -4.78
N SER A 26 -18.21 14.92 -5.10
CA SER A 26 -19.46 15.60 -4.71
C SER A 26 -19.69 15.65 -3.20
N ARG A 27 -18.93 14.88 -2.41
CA ARG A 27 -19.03 14.85 -0.94
C ARG A 27 -18.33 16.04 -0.26
N GLY A 28 -17.50 16.82 -0.97
CA GLY A 28 -16.81 17.97 -0.40
C GLY A 28 -15.84 17.64 0.73
N LEU A 29 -15.24 16.45 0.71
CA LEU A 29 -14.30 15.99 1.73
C LEU A 29 -12.97 16.75 1.64
N PRO A 30 -12.24 16.93 2.76
CA PRO A 30 -10.87 17.43 2.72
C PRO A 30 -10.00 16.51 1.89
N GLU A 31 -9.09 17.09 1.08
CA GLU A 31 -8.22 16.36 0.17
C GLU A 31 -6.77 16.36 0.65
N LEU A 32 -6.04 15.28 0.30
CA LEU A 32 -4.61 15.17 0.57
C LEU A 32 -3.85 16.33 -0.09
N ALA A 33 -3.00 17.00 0.67
CA ALA A 33 -2.10 18.04 0.21
C ALA A 33 -0.63 17.64 0.46
N LEU A 34 0.28 18.29 -0.25
CA LEU A 34 1.71 18.12 -0.02
C LEU A 34 2.10 18.70 1.33
N ALA A 35 2.91 17.97 2.09
CA ALA A 35 3.57 18.56 3.25
C ALA A 35 4.62 19.58 2.78
N PRO A 36 4.68 20.76 3.42
CA PRO A 36 5.58 21.82 2.99
C PRO A 36 7.06 21.50 3.28
N ILE A 37 7.34 20.57 4.21
CA ILE A 37 8.71 20.31 4.71
C ILE A 37 8.96 18.79 4.75
N LYS A 38 10.13 18.38 4.24
CA LYS A 38 10.68 17.04 4.47
C LYS A 38 11.17 16.93 5.91
N HIS A 39 11.06 15.73 6.49
CA HIS A 39 11.56 15.46 7.83
C HIS A 39 12.13 14.04 7.94
N ASP A 40 13.00 13.83 8.94
CA ASP A 40 13.69 12.56 9.18
C ASP A 40 12.85 11.56 10.01
N GLY A 41 11.57 11.85 10.25
CA GLY A 41 10.67 10.95 10.93
C GLY A 41 10.54 9.61 10.20
N ASN A 42 10.40 8.53 10.97
CA ASN A 42 10.11 7.20 10.44
C ASN A 42 8.60 6.97 10.43
N ILE A 43 8.06 6.53 9.29
CA ILE A 43 6.66 6.08 9.15
C ILE A 43 6.62 4.57 9.01
N VAL A 44 5.67 3.93 9.70
CA VAL A 44 5.47 2.49 9.70
C VAL A 44 4.27 2.14 8.83
N LEU A 45 4.50 1.39 7.77
CA LEU A 45 3.44 0.94 6.86
C LEU A 45 3.17 -0.55 7.09
N VAL A 46 1.92 -0.88 7.40
CA VAL A 46 1.50 -2.26 7.71
C VAL A 46 0.50 -2.72 6.65
N ALA A 47 0.92 -3.68 5.83
CA ALA A 47 0.07 -4.32 4.84
C ALA A 47 -0.38 -5.73 5.30
N SER A 48 -1.18 -6.41 4.49
CA SER A 48 -1.83 -7.67 4.86
C SER A 48 -1.10 -8.92 4.38
N GLY A 49 0.22 -8.85 4.13
CA GLY A 49 1.03 -10.02 3.80
C GLY A 49 1.05 -11.05 4.94
N TRP A 50 1.34 -12.29 4.60
CA TRP A 50 1.22 -13.43 5.52
C TRP A 50 2.19 -13.38 6.71
N SER A 51 3.33 -12.69 6.58
CA SER A 51 4.32 -12.57 7.67
C SER A 51 3.97 -11.51 8.72
N MET A 52 2.99 -10.63 8.45
CA MET A 52 2.71 -9.46 9.28
C MET A 52 2.39 -9.82 10.75
N PRO A 53 1.63 -10.89 11.07
CA PRO A 53 1.33 -11.24 12.46
C PRO A 53 2.56 -11.53 13.33
N ASP A 54 3.63 -12.04 12.74
CA ASP A 54 4.88 -12.39 13.45
C ASP A 54 5.61 -11.15 13.99
N TYR A 55 5.25 -9.96 13.50
CA TYR A 55 5.89 -8.69 13.85
C TYR A 55 5.04 -7.77 14.73
N ILE A 56 3.93 -8.27 15.30
CA ILE A 56 3.01 -7.41 16.06
C ILE A 56 3.69 -6.71 17.24
N ASP A 57 4.64 -7.36 17.92
CA ASP A 57 5.33 -6.76 19.06
C ASP A 57 6.31 -5.66 18.64
N GLU A 58 6.96 -5.79 17.46
CA GLU A 58 7.75 -4.72 16.86
C GLU A 58 6.87 -3.53 16.48
N ILE A 59 5.71 -3.78 15.89
CA ILE A 59 4.74 -2.73 15.53
C ILE A 59 4.27 -2.00 16.79
N LYS A 60 3.98 -2.72 17.88
CA LYS A 60 3.66 -2.13 19.20
C LYS A 60 4.82 -1.29 19.73
N ALA A 61 6.06 -1.71 19.55
CA ALA A 61 7.23 -0.94 19.96
C ALA A 61 7.35 0.37 19.15
N HIS A 62 7.08 0.34 17.85
CA HIS A 62 6.99 1.56 17.05
C HIS A 62 5.90 2.50 17.56
N ARG A 63 4.73 1.98 17.94
CA ARG A 63 3.65 2.78 18.51
C ARG A 63 4.06 3.45 19.82
N ARG A 64 4.70 2.70 20.73
CA ARG A 64 5.23 3.26 21.99
C ARG A 64 6.29 4.34 21.76
N ALA A 65 7.08 4.23 20.69
CA ALA A 65 8.06 5.22 20.27
C ALA A 65 7.45 6.45 19.56
N GLY A 66 6.11 6.57 19.50
CA GLY A 66 5.41 7.70 18.86
C GLY A 66 5.52 7.74 17.34
N ARG A 67 5.90 6.64 16.69
CA ARG A 67 5.99 6.59 15.21
C ARG A 67 4.62 6.47 14.60
N PRO A 68 4.30 7.24 13.54
CA PRO A 68 3.04 7.11 12.82
C PRO A 68 2.91 5.72 12.19
N ILE A 69 1.72 5.11 12.36
CA ILE A 69 1.39 3.79 11.82
C ILE A 69 0.29 3.93 10.78
N VAL A 70 0.54 3.41 9.59
CA VAL A 70 -0.41 3.38 8.47
C VAL A 70 -0.86 1.95 8.24
N ALA A 71 -2.15 1.71 8.33
CA ALA A 71 -2.77 0.45 7.98
C ALA A 71 -3.20 0.44 6.51
N VAL A 72 -2.83 -0.58 5.77
CA VAL A 72 -3.28 -0.80 4.39
C VAL A 72 -4.38 -1.85 4.36
N LYS A 73 -5.60 -1.43 3.98
CA LYS A 73 -6.77 -2.32 3.87
C LYS A 73 -7.04 -3.11 5.17
N ALA A 74 -7.13 -4.45 5.07
CA ALA A 74 -7.47 -5.35 6.17
C ALA A 74 -6.45 -5.40 7.33
N ALA A 75 -5.26 -4.83 7.17
CA ALA A 75 -4.32 -4.71 8.29
C ALA A 75 -4.88 -3.84 9.43
N HIS A 76 -5.85 -2.96 9.14
CA HIS A 76 -6.49 -2.09 10.12
C HIS A 76 -7.09 -2.88 11.30
N ASP A 77 -7.99 -3.80 11.01
CA ASP A 77 -8.71 -4.51 12.07
C ASP A 77 -7.77 -5.41 12.89
N PHE A 78 -6.81 -6.05 12.23
CA PHE A 78 -5.80 -6.82 12.94
C PHE A 78 -4.99 -5.95 13.93
N LEU A 79 -4.58 -4.76 13.52
CA LEU A 79 -3.85 -3.84 14.39
C LEU A 79 -4.72 -3.42 15.58
N VAL A 80 -5.97 -3.02 15.33
CA VAL A 80 -6.91 -2.61 16.38
C VAL A 80 -7.18 -3.75 17.37
N GLU A 81 -7.39 -4.98 16.89
CA GLU A 81 -7.56 -6.19 17.71
C GLU A 81 -6.35 -6.46 18.62
N ASN A 82 -5.17 -6.08 18.16
CA ASN A 82 -3.93 -6.22 18.92
C ASN A 82 -3.56 -4.97 19.74
N GLY A 83 -4.48 -4.02 19.91
CA GLY A 83 -4.28 -2.83 20.72
C GLY A 83 -3.45 -1.72 20.06
N VAL A 84 -3.33 -1.75 18.73
CA VAL A 84 -2.63 -0.71 17.94
C VAL A 84 -3.65 0.02 17.08
N ASN A 85 -4.06 1.23 17.48
CA ASN A 85 -4.87 2.10 16.61
C ASN A 85 -3.95 2.75 15.57
N PRO A 86 -4.11 2.48 14.27
CA PRO A 86 -3.31 3.15 13.24
C PRO A 86 -3.67 4.63 13.14
N ASP A 87 -2.71 5.47 12.79
CA ASP A 87 -2.95 6.90 12.56
C ASP A 87 -3.66 7.13 11.23
N LEU A 88 -3.28 6.36 10.20
CA LEU A 88 -3.88 6.44 8.88
C LEU A 88 -4.34 5.04 8.42
N TRP A 89 -5.44 5.00 7.69
CA TRP A 89 -5.87 3.85 6.91
C TRP A 89 -5.93 4.20 5.43
N ILE A 90 -5.35 3.38 4.57
CA ILE A 90 -5.27 3.64 3.13
C ILE A 90 -5.94 2.53 2.32
N ASN A 91 -6.82 2.91 1.38
CA ASN A 91 -7.44 2.02 0.42
C ASN A 91 -7.50 2.63 -0.99
N LEU A 92 -7.18 1.79 -1.99
CA LEU A 92 -7.25 2.12 -3.43
C LEU A 92 -8.32 1.30 -4.15
N ASP A 93 -8.84 0.23 -3.53
CA ASP A 93 -9.66 -0.78 -4.21
C ASP A 93 -11.03 -0.19 -4.61
N PRO A 94 -11.41 -0.26 -5.89
CA PRO A 94 -12.72 0.23 -6.34
C PRO A 94 -13.88 -0.73 -5.97
N ARG A 95 -13.57 -1.91 -5.43
CA ARG A 95 -14.56 -2.83 -4.90
C ARG A 95 -14.83 -2.51 -3.44
N ASP A 96 -16.03 -2.81 -2.97
CA ASP A 96 -16.35 -2.69 -1.54
C ASP A 96 -15.41 -3.57 -0.71
N ARG A 97 -14.75 -2.95 0.28
CA ARG A 97 -13.82 -3.59 1.20
C ARG A 97 -14.11 -3.24 2.65
N THR A 98 -15.32 -2.77 2.93
CA THR A 98 -15.74 -2.37 4.27
C THR A 98 -15.75 -3.54 5.25
N ASN A 99 -15.90 -4.77 4.77
CA ASN A 99 -15.78 -5.99 5.57
C ASN A 99 -14.36 -6.20 6.16
N GLY A 100 -13.35 -5.50 5.69
CA GLY A 100 -11.98 -5.54 6.22
C GLY A 100 -11.64 -4.40 7.19
N ILE A 101 -12.62 -3.57 7.58
CA ILE A 101 -12.46 -2.44 8.51
C ILE A 101 -13.67 -2.33 9.46
N GLN A 102 -14.02 -3.43 10.13
CA GLN A 102 -15.17 -3.49 11.03
C GLN A 102 -14.95 -2.75 12.37
N ARG A 103 -13.69 -2.46 12.72
CA ARG A 103 -13.30 -1.87 14.01
C ARG A 103 -12.94 -0.39 13.86
N LEU A 104 -13.87 0.39 13.28
CA LEU A 104 -13.68 1.84 13.13
C LEU A 104 -13.48 2.53 14.49
N ASN A 105 -12.55 3.50 14.53
CA ASN A 105 -12.25 4.26 15.73
C ASN A 105 -12.03 5.76 15.40
N ASP A 106 -12.06 6.63 16.40
CA ASP A 106 -11.94 8.08 16.23
C ASP A 106 -10.49 8.58 16.16
N HIS A 107 -9.51 7.71 16.42
CA HIS A 107 -8.10 8.04 16.30
C HIS A 107 -7.67 8.07 14.84
N THR A 108 -8.07 7.06 14.06
CA THR A 108 -7.64 6.84 12.68
C THR A 108 -8.23 7.88 11.71
N VAL A 109 -7.38 8.45 10.86
CA VAL A 109 -7.81 9.17 9.66
C VAL A 109 -7.93 8.18 8.50
N TYR A 110 -9.14 8.03 7.98
CA TYR A 110 -9.43 7.10 6.89
C TYR A 110 -9.18 7.77 5.54
N MET A 111 -8.30 7.18 4.74
CA MET A 111 -7.88 7.71 3.45
C MET A 111 -8.31 6.78 2.29
N PRO A 112 -9.59 6.75 1.91
CA PRO A 112 -10.03 6.09 0.68
C PRO A 112 -9.60 6.92 -0.54
N ALA A 113 -9.17 6.25 -1.61
CA ALA A 113 -8.98 6.90 -2.90
C ALA A 113 -10.33 7.33 -3.50
N SER A 114 -10.37 8.38 -4.30
CA SER A 114 -11.61 8.84 -4.96
C SER A 114 -12.25 7.77 -5.84
N ARG A 115 -11.50 6.79 -6.31
CA ARG A 115 -11.99 5.65 -7.09
C ARG A 115 -12.65 4.53 -6.25
N CYS A 116 -12.61 4.60 -4.92
CA CYS A 116 -13.35 3.68 -4.06
C CYS A 116 -14.85 3.85 -4.26
N PRO A 117 -15.66 2.77 -4.08
CA PRO A 117 -17.10 2.85 -4.33
C PRO A 117 -17.81 3.76 -3.30
N PRO A 118 -18.98 4.32 -3.63
CA PRO A 118 -19.76 5.15 -2.72
C PRO A 118 -20.01 4.50 -1.36
N SER A 119 -20.26 3.18 -1.31
CA SER A 119 -20.47 2.41 -0.08
C SER A 119 -19.31 2.53 0.92
N THR A 120 -18.06 2.67 0.45
CA THR A 120 -16.91 2.89 1.34
C THR A 120 -17.04 4.23 2.07
N PHE A 121 -17.45 5.28 1.38
CA PHE A 121 -17.62 6.62 1.97
C PHE A 121 -18.84 6.68 2.89
N ASP A 122 -19.94 6.00 2.52
CA ASP A 122 -21.14 5.90 3.34
C ASP A 122 -20.84 5.18 4.66
N TYR A 123 -20.07 4.09 4.60
CA TYR A 123 -19.61 3.35 5.77
C TYR A 123 -18.71 4.17 6.71
N LEU A 124 -17.92 5.09 6.15
CA LEU A 124 -17.04 5.99 6.90
C LEU A 124 -17.71 7.28 7.36
N GLN A 125 -19.03 7.42 7.18
CA GLN A 125 -19.76 8.62 7.59
C GLN A 125 -19.56 8.89 9.09
N GLY A 126 -19.28 10.14 9.44
CA GLY A 126 -19.00 10.55 10.83
C GLY A 126 -17.58 10.27 11.32
N ARG A 127 -16.70 9.68 10.47
CA ARG A 127 -15.28 9.46 10.78
C ARG A 127 -14.42 10.57 10.16
N LYS A 128 -13.16 10.64 10.59
CA LYS A 128 -12.16 11.54 9.98
C LYS A 128 -11.78 10.96 8.62
N VAL A 129 -12.26 11.55 7.55
CA VAL A 129 -11.95 11.10 6.17
C VAL A 129 -11.10 12.15 5.48
N LEU A 130 -10.02 11.70 4.84
CA LEU A 130 -9.16 12.50 3.97
C LEU A 130 -9.13 11.85 2.59
N LEU A 131 -9.69 12.54 1.59
CA LEU A 131 -9.77 12.03 0.22
C LEU A 131 -8.39 12.16 -0.46
N TRP A 132 -8.02 11.17 -1.26
CA TRP A 132 -6.87 11.28 -2.15
C TRP A 132 -7.20 10.73 -3.55
N HIS A 133 -6.47 11.18 -4.56
CA HIS A 133 -6.69 10.78 -5.94
C HIS A 133 -5.55 9.89 -6.40
N SER A 134 -5.91 8.74 -7.01
CA SER A 134 -4.93 7.87 -7.65
C SER A 134 -4.62 8.39 -9.03
N TRP A 135 -3.34 8.63 -9.32
CA TRP A 135 -2.93 8.90 -10.69
C TRP A 135 -3.24 7.68 -11.59
N ALA A 136 -3.83 7.94 -12.73
CA ALA A 136 -4.15 6.98 -13.77
C ALA A 136 -4.04 7.66 -15.13
N GLU A 137 -4.00 6.90 -16.22
CA GLU A 137 -4.10 7.47 -17.56
C GLU A 137 -5.56 7.59 -18.01
N GLY A 138 -5.83 8.56 -18.87
CA GLY A 138 -7.10 8.68 -19.57
C GLY A 138 -8.27 9.22 -18.74
N PRO A 139 -9.48 8.62 -18.82
CA PRO A 139 -10.74 9.21 -18.35
C PRO A 139 -10.78 9.49 -16.84
N GLU A 140 -10.08 8.71 -16.02
CA GLU A 140 -10.05 8.91 -14.57
C GLU A 140 -9.40 10.26 -14.21
N MET A 141 -8.29 10.64 -14.88
CA MET A 141 -7.67 11.94 -14.63
C MET A 141 -8.57 13.10 -15.06
N THR A 142 -9.33 12.93 -16.14
CA THR A 142 -10.33 13.90 -16.54
C THR A 142 -11.45 14.03 -15.49
N ALA A 143 -11.89 12.90 -14.92
CA ALA A 143 -12.92 12.89 -13.87
C ALA A 143 -12.43 13.52 -12.55
N ILE A 144 -11.14 13.37 -12.19
CA ILE A 144 -10.52 14.03 -11.03
C ILE A 144 -10.50 15.55 -11.23
N GLY A 145 -10.21 16.02 -12.43
CA GLY A 145 -10.14 17.44 -12.75
C GLY A 145 -8.74 18.04 -12.58
N GLY A 146 -8.49 19.15 -13.26
CA GLY A 146 -7.21 19.85 -13.22
C GLY A 146 -6.89 20.46 -11.85
N GLY A 147 -5.60 20.57 -11.54
CA GLY A 147 -5.11 21.22 -10.32
C GLY A 147 -5.16 20.39 -9.04
N LYS A 148 -5.71 19.17 -9.07
CA LYS A 148 -5.75 18.27 -7.92
C LYS A 148 -4.50 17.40 -7.84
N LEU A 149 -4.04 17.12 -6.60
CA LEU A 149 -2.91 16.24 -6.36
C LEU A 149 -3.31 14.78 -6.64
N ALA A 150 -2.69 14.17 -7.65
CA ALA A 150 -2.83 12.76 -7.95
C ALA A 150 -1.59 11.97 -7.54
N VAL A 151 -1.78 10.92 -6.73
CA VAL A 151 -0.70 10.08 -6.21
C VAL A 151 -0.35 9.00 -7.22
N GLY A 152 0.90 8.97 -7.69
CA GLY A 152 1.49 7.94 -8.55
C GLY A 152 2.04 6.74 -7.78
N GLY A 153 2.85 5.90 -8.45
CA GLY A 153 3.74 4.91 -7.82
C GLY A 153 3.14 3.54 -7.56
N GLY A 154 2.59 2.92 -8.58
CA GLY A 154 2.23 1.50 -8.57
C GLY A 154 0.73 1.20 -8.47
N THR A 155 0.40 -0.07 -8.64
CA THR A 155 -0.97 -0.56 -8.83
C THR A 155 -1.65 -0.99 -7.53
N THR A 156 -0.95 -1.02 -6.41
CA THR A 156 -1.48 -1.52 -5.13
C THR A 156 -1.61 -0.42 -4.07
N SER A 157 -2.54 -0.61 -3.13
CA SER A 157 -2.68 0.29 -1.97
C SER A 157 -1.39 0.39 -1.15
N GLY A 158 -0.61 -0.70 -1.06
CA GLY A 158 0.67 -0.70 -0.34
C GLY A 158 1.71 0.22 -0.99
N LEU A 159 1.87 0.16 -2.31
CA LEU A 159 2.79 1.04 -3.03
C LEU A 159 2.34 2.50 -2.97
N ARG A 160 1.03 2.75 -3.10
CA ARG A 160 0.49 4.11 -2.93
C ARG A 160 0.71 4.65 -1.51
N ALA A 161 0.67 3.79 -0.49
CA ALA A 161 0.97 4.19 0.89
C ALA A 161 2.41 4.71 1.05
N VAL A 162 3.40 4.11 0.37
CA VAL A 162 4.77 4.63 0.33
C VAL A 162 4.79 6.04 -0.28
N ASN A 163 4.13 6.23 -1.42
CA ASN A 163 4.05 7.54 -2.08
C ASN A 163 3.31 8.57 -1.23
N ILE A 164 2.22 8.20 -0.58
CA ILE A 164 1.50 9.10 0.34
C ILE A 164 2.41 9.50 1.50
N GLY A 165 3.13 8.56 2.11
CA GLY A 165 4.12 8.88 3.15
C GLY A 165 5.19 9.84 2.65
N TYR A 166 5.69 9.67 1.42
CA TYR A 166 6.64 10.59 0.79
C TYR A 166 6.06 12.00 0.62
N LEU A 167 4.82 12.11 0.15
CA LEU A 167 4.11 13.38 -0.01
C LEU A 167 3.82 14.07 1.32
N LEU A 168 3.65 13.28 2.41
CA LEU A 168 3.52 13.76 3.78
C LEU A 168 4.88 14.18 4.41
N GLY A 169 5.98 14.12 3.66
CA GLY A 169 7.29 14.58 4.08
C GLY A 169 8.24 13.51 4.61
N PHE A 170 7.78 12.27 4.84
CA PHE A 170 8.62 11.18 5.35
C PHE A 170 9.65 10.71 4.34
N ARG A 171 10.84 10.33 4.86
CA ARG A 171 11.94 9.76 4.06
C ARG A 171 12.40 8.41 4.61
N ASN A 172 12.01 8.06 5.82
CA ASN A 172 12.34 6.77 6.43
C ASN A 172 11.07 5.93 6.59
N PHE A 173 11.09 4.72 6.03
CA PHE A 173 9.93 3.83 5.98
C PHE A 173 10.29 2.48 6.61
N THR A 174 9.43 1.98 7.50
CA THR A 174 9.47 0.59 7.96
C THR A 174 8.23 -0.13 7.42
N LEU A 175 8.41 -1.24 6.71
CA LEU A 175 7.35 -1.97 6.04
C LEU A 175 7.12 -3.33 6.69
N TYR A 176 5.88 -3.65 7.07
CA TYR A 176 5.45 -4.96 7.56
C TYR A 176 4.37 -5.54 6.67
N GLY A 177 4.44 -6.85 6.39
CA GLY A 177 3.45 -7.53 5.54
C GLY A 177 3.48 -7.11 4.07
N TYR A 178 4.61 -6.61 3.59
CA TYR A 178 4.88 -6.33 2.18
C TYR A 178 5.56 -7.54 1.50
N ASP A 179 5.05 -8.75 1.77
CA ASP A 179 5.72 -9.98 1.36
C ASP A 179 5.85 -10.13 -0.16
N SER A 180 4.83 -9.76 -0.91
CA SER A 180 4.77 -9.91 -2.39
C SER A 180 5.15 -11.31 -2.88
N CYS A 181 4.94 -12.32 -2.05
CA CYS A 181 5.11 -13.74 -2.35
C CYS A 181 4.15 -14.58 -1.51
N ASN A 182 3.98 -15.84 -1.91
CA ASN A 182 3.24 -16.82 -1.15
C ASN A 182 4.13 -17.43 -0.05
N ARG A 183 3.53 -17.79 1.07
CA ARG A 183 4.12 -18.72 2.03
C ARG A 183 4.25 -20.11 1.41
N ALA A 184 5.08 -20.99 1.96
CA ALA A 184 5.35 -22.32 1.41
C ALA A 184 4.08 -23.18 1.21
N ASP A 185 3.04 -22.97 2.02
CA ASP A 185 1.74 -23.65 1.92
C ASP A 185 0.75 -22.96 0.96
N GLY A 186 1.21 -21.95 0.20
CA GLY A 186 0.42 -21.21 -0.77
C GLY A 186 -0.40 -20.05 -0.20
N VAL A 187 -0.30 -19.78 1.09
CA VAL A 187 -1.00 -18.62 1.72
C VAL A 187 -0.32 -17.32 1.30
N LYS A 188 -1.13 -16.34 0.87
CA LYS A 188 -0.65 -15.02 0.40
C LYS A 188 -0.89 -13.87 1.40
N ARG A 189 -1.84 -14.05 2.33
CA ARG A 189 -2.20 -13.03 3.32
C ARG A 189 -2.42 -13.67 4.68
N PHE A 190 -2.27 -12.87 5.74
CA PHE A 190 -2.53 -13.33 7.11
C PHE A 190 -3.99 -13.79 7.31
N THR A 191 -4.94 -13.35 6.48
CA THR A 191 -6.34 -13.78 6.46
C THR A 191 -6.54 -15.20 5.94
N GLY A 192 -5.48 -15.90 5.55
CA GLY A 192 -5.54 -17.29 5.04
C GLY A 192 -5.85 -17.41 3.55
N ASP A 193 -5.99 -16.29 2.83
CA ASP A 193 -6.21 -16.32 1.38
C ASP A 193 -5.09 -17.08 0.66
N LYS A 194 -5.45 -18.06 -0.17
CA LYS A 194 -4.50 -18.79 -1.01
C LYS A 194 -4.32 -18.14 -2.37
N ALA A 195 -3.13 -18.31 -2.94
CA ALA A 195 -2.87 -17.92 -4.32
C ALA A 195 -3.50 -18.94 -5.29
N GLY A 196 -3.93 -18.45 -6.45
CA GLY A 196 -4.23 -19.28 -7.61
C GLY A 196 -2.94 -19.67 -8.36
N VAL A 197 -2.94 -19.52 -9.69
CA VAL A 197 -1.74 -19.75 -10.52
C VAL A 197 -0.57 -18.92 -10.02
N SER A 198 0.59 -19.57 -9.87
CA SER A 198 1.82 -18.96 -9.37
C SER A 198 3.00 -19.21 -10.31
N ILE A 199 3.98 -18.33 -10.22
CA ILE A 199 5.26 -18.36 -10.94
C ILE A 199 6.40 -18.29 -9.92
N ASP A 200 7.56 -18.78 -10.31
CA ASP A 200 8.79 -18.65 -9.54
C ASP A 200 9.55 -17.38 -9.94
N VAL A 201 9.88 -16.56 -8.96
CA VAL A 201 10.67 -15.32 -9.09
C VAL A 201 11.99 -15.50 -8.36
N PHE A 202 13.11 -15.16 -9.00
CA PHE A 202 14.44 -15.26 -8.42
C PHE A 202 15.03 -13.86 -8.18
N VAL A 203 15.56 -13.64 -6.99
CA VAL A 203 16.28 -12.41 -6.63
C VAL A 203 17.78 -12.71 -6.60
N GLY A 204 18.59 -11.89 -7.27
CA GLY A 204 20.03 -12.13 -7.38
C GLY A 204 20.44 -13.03 -8.56
N GLY A 205 19.54 -13.29 -9.51
CA GLY A 205 19.77 -14.13 -10.69
C GLY A 205 19.29 -15.59 -10.51
N PRO A 206 19.55 -16.49 -11.49
CA PRO A 206 19.01 -17.85 -11.50
C PRO A 206 19.42 -18.72 -10.30
N THR A 207 20.56 -18.42 -9.67
CA THR A 207 21.06 -19.09 -8.46
C THR A 207 20.69 -18.39 -7.16
N GLY A 208 19.96 -17.27 -7.26
CA GLY A 208 19.52 -16.49 -6.11
C GLY A 208 18.34 -17.11 -5.38
N ARG A 209 17.86 -16.40 -4.37
CA ARG A 209 16.72 -16.86 -3.57
C ARG A 209 15.43 -16.88 -4.41
N LYS A 210 14.73 -18.02 -4.38
CA LYS A 210 13.47 -18.26 -5.08
C LYS A 210 12.27 -17.90 -4.24
N PHE A 211 11.27 -17.26 -4.87
CA PHE A 211 9.99 -16.90 -4.28
C PHE A 211 8.84 -17.38 -5.18
N ASN A 212 7.82 -17.97 -4.60
CA ASN A 212 6.61 -18.33 -5.31
C ASN A 212 5.63 -17.14 -5.27
N CYS A 213 5.23 -16.62 -6.43
CA CYS A 213 4.41 -15.41 -6.57
C CYS A 213 3.27 -15.61 -7.56
N ASN A 214 2.16 -14.91 -7.40
CA ASN A 214 1.27 -14.69 -8.53
C ASN A 214 1.76 -13.49 -9.37
N MET A 215 1.16 -13.30 -10.56
CA MET A 215 1.56 -12.22 -11.47
C MET A 215 1.46 -10.83 -10.84
N ALA A 216 0.41 -10.56 -10.05
CA ALA A 216 0.23 -9.27 -9.38
C ALA A 216 1.30 -9.01 -8.30
N MET A 217 1.76 -10.04 -7.60
CA MET A 217 2.86 -9.93 -6.63
C MET A 217 4.19 -9.65 -7.33
N ALA A 218 4.47 -10.35 -8.44
CA ALA A 218 5.67 -10.12 -9.23
C ALA A 218 5.69 -8.68 -9.79
N GLN A 219 4.56 -8.21 -10.30
CA GLN A 219 4.42 -6.84 -10.76
C GLN A 219 4.61 -5.84 -9.60
N GLN A 220 3.99 -6.06 -8.45
CA GLN A 220 4.19 -5.21 -7.28
C GLN A 220 5.67 -5.09 -6.88
N ALA A 221 6.40 -6.20 -6.91
CA ALA A 221 7.84 -6.21 -6.61
C ALA A 221 8.65 -5.42 -7.65
N ASN A 222 8.31 -5.53 -8.93
CA ASN A 222 8.93 -4.75 -10.00
C ASN A 222 8.61 -3.25 -9.86
N GLU A 223 7.37 -2.89 -9.59
CA GLU A 223 6.95 -1.51 -9.34
C GLU A 223 7.63 -0.93 -8.09
N PHE A 224 7.79 -1.74 -7.04
CA PHE A 224 8.51 -1.34 -5.83
C PHE A 224 9.96 -0.95 -6.12
N GLN A 225 10.66 -1.71 -6.96
CA GLN A 225 12.03 -1.34 -7.36
C GLN A 225 12.08 0.00 -8.09
N LYS A 226 11.11 0.27 -8.98
CA LYS A 226 11.02 1.53 -9.71
C LYS A 226 10.77 2.75 -8.82
N LEU A 227 10.20 2.58 -7.61
CA LEU A 227 10.04 3.68 -6.67
C LEU A 227 11.36 4.33 -6.29
N PHE A 228 12.45 3.56 -6.18
CA PHE A 228 13.77 4.09 -5.83
C PHE A 228 14.42 4.89 -6.96
N ASP A 229 14.00 4.68 -8.20
CA ASP A 229 14.48 5.46 -9.34
C ASP A 229 13.85 6.87 -9.33
N VAL A 230 12.65 6.96 -8.75
CA VAL A 230 11.89 8.22 -8.63
C VAL A 230 12.13 8.90 -7.27
N MET A 231 12.26 8.12 -6.20
CA MET A 231 12.42 8.58 -4.82
C MET A 231 13.83 8.26 -4.32
N GLY A 232 14.85 8.88 -4.90
CA GLY A 232 16.26 8.58 -4.59
C GLY A 232 16.69 8.91 -3.15
N ASP A 233 15.88 9.70 -2.41
CA ASP A 233 16.17 10.19 -1.07
C ASP A 233 15.43 9.44 0.05
N ILE A 234 14.88 8.24 -0.22
CA ILE A 234 14.22 7.43 0.80
C ILE A 234 15.09 6.29 1.34
N THR A 235 14.87 5.98 2.61
CA THR A 235 15.36 4.77 3.27
C THR A 235 14.20 3.84 3.57
N VAL A 236 14.33 2.57 3.23
CA VAL A 236 13.30 1.56 3.46
C VAL A 236 13.88 0.36 4.21
N ASP A 237 13.29 0.07 5.36
CA ASP A 237 13.49 -1.16 6.13
C ASP A 237 12.27 -2.07 5.92
N ALA A 238 12.37 -3.02 4.99
CA ALA A 238 11.32 -3.99 4.71
C ALA A 238 11.52 -5.23 5.57
N ARG A 239 10.58 -5.45 6.49
CA ARG A 239 10.63 -6.55 7.47
C ARG A 239 9.94 -7.79 6.93
N GLY A 240 10.48 -8.96 7.29
CA GLY A 240 9.92 -10.26 6.93
C GLY A 240 10.74 -11.05 5.92
N PRO A 241 10.33 -12.30 5.67
CA PRO A 241 11.05 -13.20 4.79
C PRO A 241 10.61 -13.09 3.32
N GLY A 242 9.77 -12.10 2.97
CA GLY A 242 9.15 -11.94 1.66
C GLY A 242 10.06 -11.40 0.55
N LEU A 243 9.51 -11.37 -0.66
CA LEU A 243 10.22 -10.93 -1.88
C LEU A 243 10.71 -9.47 -1.78
N ILE A 244 9.87 -8.55 -1.24
CA ILE A 244 10.25 -7.13 -1.10
C ILE A 244 11.44 -6.98 -0.12
N ALA A 245 11.43 -7.70 1.00
CA ALA A 245 12.53 -7.66 1.97
C ALA A 245 13.84 -8.16 1.35
N GLU A 246 13.79 -9.23 0.56
CA GLU A 246 14.98 -9.76 -0.14
C GLU A 246 15.51 -8.78 -1.21
N ILE A 247 14.62 -8.14 -1.96
CA ILE A 247 15.01 -7.09 -2.92
C ILE A 247 15.76 -5.97 -2.20
N MET A 248 15.27 -5.53 -1.02
CA MET A 248 15.92 -4.48 -0.23
C MET A 248 17.27 -4.94 0.32
N ARG A 249 17.38 -6.17 0.80
CA ARG A 249 18.64 -6.75 1.26
C ARG A 249 19.71 -6.71 0.17
N VAL A 250 19.39 -7.25 -1.02
CA VAL A 250 20.32 -7.29 -2.16
C VAL A 250 20.68 -5.88 -2.65
N ARG A 251 19.71 -4.96 -2.66
CA ARG A 251 19.96 -3.56 -3.01
C ARG A 251 20.93 -2.87 -2.05
N ASN A 252 20.76 -3.07 -0.77
CA ASN A 252 21.60 -2.46 0.26
C ASN A 252 23.02 -3.02 0.23
N GLU A 253 23.19 -4.32 0.00
CA GLU A 253 24.49 -4.97 -0.18
C GLU A 253 25.27 -4.39 -1.37
N ARG A 254 24.57 -4.17 -2.51
CA ARG A 254 25.19 -3.56 -3.71
C ARG A 254 25.57 -2.10 -3.53
N LYS A 255 24.92 -1.37 -2.61
CA LYS A 255 25.31 0.02 -2.30
C LYS A 255 26.49 0.10 -1.36
N ALA A 256 26.73 -0.96 -0.57
CA ALA A 256 27.84 -1.05 0.41
C ALA A 256 29.14 -1.61 -0.22
N ALA A 257 29.07 -2.26 -1.38
CA ALA A 257 30.21 -2.80 -2.14
C ALA A 257 30.76 -1.78 -3.16
#